data_c03fee3d4d92f73ad3bba091ca16ff14
#
_entry.id   c03fee3d4d92f73ad3bba091ca16ff14
#
_cell.length_a   1.000
_cell.length_b   1.000
_cell.length_c   1.000
_cell.angle_alpha   90.00
_cell.angle_beta   90.00
_cell.angle_gamma   90.00
#
_symmetry.space_group_name_H-M   'P 1'
#
loop_
_entity.id
_entity.type
_entity.pdbx_description
1 polymer ?
#
loop_
_entity_poly.entity_id
_entity_poly.type
_entity_poly.pdbx_seq_one_letter_code
_entity_poly.pdbx_strand_id
1 'polypeptide(L)'
;MVALSLKIGVGNVVKTMQFEPSTMVYDACRIIRERVPEAQLGQPNDYGLFLSDEDPKKGIWLEAGKALDYYMLRNGDTLEYKKKQRPLKIRMLDGTVKTVMVDDSKIVSDMLMTICARIGITNYDEYSLVRDIGEEKKEENTGTLKRDKTLLRDDKKMEKLKQKLHTDDELNWLDHGRTLREQGVEETEMLLLRRKFFYSDQNVDSRDPVQLNLLYVQARDDILNGSHPVSFDKACEFAGYQCQIQFGDHNESKHKPGFLDLKEFLPKEYIKNKGERKIFQAHKNCQNMTEIEAKVSYVKLARSLQTYGVSFFLVKVGSPSFCSSEYIHRQTVLQPQCVTMFIHWMLLVES
;
A
#
# COMPACT_ATOMS: atom_id res chain seq x y z
N MET A 1 41.69 -15.02 -19.03
CA MET A 1 40.68 -14.60 -18.01
C MET A 1 40.19 -15.88 -17.34
N VAL A 2 40.05 -15.89 -16.03
CA VAL A 2 39.57 -17.07 -15.29
C VAL A 2 38.07 -17.17 -15.49
N ALA A 3 37.58 -18.30 -16.02
CA ALA A 3 36.17 -18.55 -16.21
C ALA A 3 35.45 -18.62 -14.85
N LEU A 4 34.25 -18.04 -14.77
CA LEU A 4 33.38 -18.06 -13.62
C LEU A 4 32.54 -19.34 -13.62
N SER A 5 32.74 -20.21 -12.62
CA SER A 5 32.00 -21.47 -12.48
C SER A 5 30.77 -21.27 -11.60
N LEU A 6 29.58 -21.33 -12.19
CA LEU A 6 28.30 -21.11 -11.51
C LEU A 6 27.45 -22.39 -11.49
N LYS A 7 26.68 -22.57 -10.43
CA LYS A 7 25.65 -23.58 -10.33
C LYS A 7 24.34 -23.00 -10.86
N ILE A 8 23.76 -23.59 -11.88
CA ILE A 8 22.52 -23.16 -12.49
C ILE A 8 21.43 -24.14 -12.10
N GLY A 9 20.49 -23.67 -11.29
CA GLY A 9 19.27 -24.39 -10.91
C GLY A 9 18.17 -24.17 -11.95
N VAL A 10 17.62 -25.26 -12.47
CA VAL A 10 16.45 -25.23 -13.37
C VAL A 10 15.41 -26.23 -12.84
N GLY A 11 14.40 -25.74 -12.17
CA GLY A 11 13.47 -26.61 -11.44
C GLY A 11 14.21 -27.46 -10.39
N ASN A 12 14.15 -28.78 -10.55
CA ASN A 12 14.83 -29.73 -9.62
C ASN A 12 16.23 -30.13 -10.07
N VAL A 13 16.73 -29.57 -11.17
CA VAL A 13 18.04 -29.91 -11.74
C VAL A 13 19.01 -28.79 -11.45
N VAL A 14 20.25 -29.15 -11.02
CA VAL A 14 21.34 -28.20 -10.84
C VAL A 14 22.52 -28.63 -11.71
N LYS A 15 23.01 -27.75 -12.60
CA LYS A 15 24.18 -27.99 -13.45
C LYS A 15 25.23 -26.91 -13.19
N THR A 16 26.48 -27.35 -13.06
CA THR A 16 27.60 -26.42 -13.01
C THR A 16 28.01 -26.04 -14.42
N MET A 17 28.05 -24.75 -14.70
CA MET A 17 28.41 -24.19 -16.00
C MET A 17 29.46 -23.10 -15.85
N GLN A 18 30.32 -22.99 -16.86
CA GLN A 18 31.35 -21.97 -16.91
C GLN A 18 30.95 -20.85 -17.87
N PHE A 19 31.15 -19.62 -17.39
CA PHE A 19 30.89 -18.41 -18.14
C PHE A 19 32.10 -17.47 -18.06
N GLU A 20 32.29 -16.65 -19.07
CA GLU A 20 33.19 -15.51 -18.93
C GLU A 20 32.51 -14.44 -18.03
N PRO A 21 33.25 -13.80 -17.12
CA PRO A 21 32.65 -12.77 -16.24
C PRO A 21 31.98 -11.62 -17.00
N SER A 22 32.47 -11.28 -18.18
CA SER A 22 31.93 -10.28 -19.08
C SER A 22 30.68 -10.72 -19.87
N THR A 23 30.27 -11.99 -19.75
CA THR A 23 29.06 -12.49 -20.43
C THR A 23 27.82 -11.72 -19.94
N MET A 24 27.06 -11.19 -20.90
CA MET A 24 25.78 -10.53 -20.59
C MET A 24 24.77 -11.56 -20.06
N VAL A 25 23.96 -11.16 -19.10
CA VAL A 25 22.92 -12.03 -18.52
C VAL A 25 22.00 -12.60 -19.60
N TYR A 26 21.64 -11.81 -20.62
CA TYR A 26 20.87 -12.28 -21.77
C TYR A 26 21.53 -13.46 -22.47
N ASP A 27 22.83 -13.36 -22.77
CA ASP A 27 23.60 -14.43 -23.42
C ASP A 27 23.76 -15.64 -22.51
N ALA A 28 23.97 -15.43 -21.21
CA ALA A 28 23.99 -16.51 -20.24
C ALA A 28 22.68 -17.30 -20.23
N CYS A 29 21.52 -16.62 -20.25
CA CYS A 29 20.21 -17.26 -20.37
C CYS A 29 20.09 -18.10 -21.66
N ARG A 30 20.56 -17.56 -22.78
CA ARG A 30 20.57 -18.28 -24.07
C ARG A 30 21.42 -19.54 -24.01
N ILE A 31 22.65 -19.44 -23.48
CA ILE A 31 23.56 -20.57 -23.31
C ILE A 31 22.97 -21.65 -22.39
N ILE A 32 22.30 -21.24 -21.30
CA ILE A 32 21.61 -22.17 -20.40
C ILE A 32 20.50 -22.92 -21.14
N ARG A 33 19.69 -22.25 -21.92
CA ARG A 33 18.63 -22.89 -22.72
C ARG A 33 19.18 -23.88 -23.75
N GLU A 34 20.31 -23.57 -24.37
CA GLU A 34 20.96 -24.45 -25.36
C GLU A 34 21.53 -25.73 -24.70
N ARG A 35 22.06 -25.62 -23.48
CA ARG A 35 22.78 -26.71 -22.82
C ARG A 35 21.98 -27.50 -21.79
N VAL A 36 20.86 -26.97 -21.35
CA VAL A 36 20.00 -27.55 -20.31
C VAL A 36 18.61 -27.81 -20.91
N PRO A 37 18.26 -29.07 -21.23
CA PRO A 37 16.96 -29.38 -21.84
C PRO A 37 15.76 -28.91 -21.01
N GLU A 38 15.89 -28.97 -19.68
CA GLU A 38 14.86 -28.54 -18.73
C GLU A 38 14.57 -27.03 -18.80
N ALA A 39 15.53 -26.24 -19.34
CA ALA A 39 15.37 -24.79 -19.53
C ALA A 39 14.65 -24.40 -20.82
N GLN A 40 14.39 -25.37 -21.73
CA GLN A 40 13.80 -25.11 -23.06
C GLN A 40 12.27 -24.94 -23.03
N LEU A 41 11.67 -24.84 -21.85
CA LEU A 41 10.24 -24.65 -21.67
C LEU A 41 9.84 -23.17 -21.85
N GLY A 42 8.71 -22.94 -22.51
CA GLY A 42 8.09 -21.61 -22.65
C GLY A 42 8.92 -20.62 -23.49
N GLN A 43 8.47 -19.36 -23.47
CA GLN A 43 9.14 -18.29 -24.23
C GLN A 43 10.41 -17.82 -23.50
N PRO A 44 11.51 -17.56 -24.20
CA PRO A 44 12.77 -17.11 -23.57
C PRO A 44 12.63 -15.85 -22.73
N ASN A 45 11.82 -14.91 -23.17
CA ASN A 45 11.60 -13.61 -22.50
C ASN A 45 10.83 -13.73 -21.17
N ASP A 46 10.10 -14.83 -20.96
CA ASP A 46 9.38 -15.10 -19.71
C ASP A 46 10.29 -15.59 -18.58
N TYR A 47 11.53 -15.93 -18.89
CA TYR A 47 12.50 -16.51 -17.95
C TYR A 47 13.68 -15.58 -17.73
N GLY A 48 14.35 -15.77 -16.60
CA GLY A 48 15.53 -15.00 -16.24
C GLY A 48 16.37 -15.71 -15.18
N LEU A 49 17.50 -15.10 -14.85
CA LEU A 49 18.39 -15.56 -13.79
C LEU A 49 18.05 -14.82 -12.50
N PHE A 50 17.93 -15.57 -11.42
CA PHE A 50 17.62 -15.08 -10.09
C PHE A 50 18.74 -15.50 -9.13
N LEU A 51 19.26 -14.54 -8.37
CA LEU A 51 20.22 -14.76 -7.30
C LEU A 51 19.49 -14.67 -5.97
N SER A 52 19.40 -15.80 -5.26
CA SER A 52 18.78 -15.85 -3.92
C SER A 52 19.68 -15.17 -2.90
N ASP A 53 19.04 -14.51 -1.92
CA ASP A 53 19.70 -13.94 -0.74
C ASP A 53 19.82 -15.01 0.37
N GLU A 54 20.54 -14.70 1.46
CA GLU A 54 20.55 -15.50 2.69
C GLU A 54 19.13 -15.59 3.30
N ASP A 55 18.35 -14.52 3.19
CA ASP A 55 16.92 -14.51 3.48
C ASP A 55 16.16 -15.11 2.28
N PRO A 56 15.51 -16.27 2.42
CA PRO A 56 14.81 -16.94 1.33
C PRO A 56 13.65 -16.12 0.74
N LYS A 57 13.18 -15.08 1.44
CA LYS A 57 12.17 -14.16 0.96
C LYS A 57 12.71 -13.12 0.00
N LYS A 58 14.02 -12.89 0.03
CA LYS A 58 14.74 -11.89 -0.75
C LYS A 58 15.51 -12.51 -1.88
N GLY A 59 15.98 -11.65 -2.77
CA GLY A 59 16.84 -12.01 -3.88
C GLY A 59 16.76 -10.97 -4.98
N ILE A 60 17.61 -11.15 -5.98
CA ILE A 60 17.79 -10.20 -7.07
C ILE A 60 17.58 -10.90 -8.39
N TRP A 61 16.70 -10.37 -9.24
CA TRP A 61 16.64 -10.72 -10.65
C TRP A 61 17.80 -10.04 -11.39
N LEU A 62 18.58 -10.82 -12.11
CA LEU A 62 19.67 -10.29 -12.90
C LEU A 62 19.11 -9.61 -14.16
N GLU A 63 19.51 -8.37 -14.39
CA GLU A 63 19.08 -7.60 -15.56
C GLU A 63 19.74 -8.12 -16.82
N ALA A 64 18.98 -8.36 -17.87
CA ALA A 64 19.44 -8.92 -19.14
C ALA A 64 20.60 -8.14 -19.79
N GLY A 65 20.58 -6.81 -19.63
CA GLY A 65 21.58 -5.90 -20.18
C GLY A 65 22.81 -5.65 -19.31
N LYS A 66 23.01 -6.40 -18.24
CA LYS A 66 24.20 -6.33 -17.39
C LYS A 66 25.07 -7.56 -17.60
N ALA A 67 26.39 -7.41 -17.39
CA ALA A 67 27.32 -8.54 -17.38
C ALA A 67 27.30 -9.26 -16.03
N LEU A 68 27.72 -10.53 -16.00
CA LEU A 68 27.72 -11.33 -14.77
C LEU A 68 28.64 -10.76 -13.70
N ASP A 69 29.76 -10.13 -14.08
CA ASP A 69 30.72 -9.48 -13.16
C ASP A 69 30.12 -8.26 -12.44
N TYR A 70 29.10 -7.62 -13.01
CA TYR A 70 28.37 -6.55 -12.34
C TYR A 70 27.78 -6.99 -10.99
N TYR A 71 27.40 -8.26 -10.88
CA TYR A 71 26.79 -8.83 -9.66
C TYR A 71 27.80 -9.41 -8.68
N MET A 72 29.12 -9.25 -8.95
CA MET A 72 30.23 -9.76 -8.09
C MET A 72 30.10 -11.24 -7.74
N LEU A 73 29.60 -12.05 -8.68
CA LEU A 73 29.41 -13.49 -8.49
C LEU A 73 30.73 -14.19 -8.28
N ARG A 74 30.73 -15.25 -7.46
CA ARG A 74 31.89 -16.06 -7.12
C ARG A 74 31.75 -17.48 -7.67
N ASN A 75 32.88 -18.16 -7.80
CA ASN A 75 32.84 -19.58 -8.14
C ASN A 75 32.06 -20.39 -7.12
N GLY A 76 31.10 -21.16 -7.60
CA GLY A 76 30.19 -21.96 -6.78
C GLY A 76 28.89 -21.29 -6.41
N ASP A 77 28.71 -20.00 -6.71
CA ASP A 77 27.43 -19.35 -6.50
C ASP A 77 26.30 -20.01 -7.32
N THR A 78 25.12 -20.02 -6.76
CA THR A 78 23.94 -20.63 -7.37
C THR A 78 23.03 -19.57 -7.93
N LEU A 79 22.70 -19.67 -9.20
CA LEU A 79 21.67 -18.89 -9.88
C LEU A 79 20.50 -19.79 -10.25
N GLU A 80 19.29 -19.31 -10.07
CA GLU A 80 18.09 -20.01 -10.53
C GLU A 80 17.64 -19.45 -11.89
N TYR A 81 17.56 -20.33 -12.89
CA TYR A 81 16.90 -20.01 -14.15
C TYR A 81 15.42 -20.36 -14.04
N LYS A 82 14.57 -19.36 -13.88
CA LYS A 82 13.15 -19.56 -13.62
C LYS A 82 12.26 -18.54 -14.30
N LYS A 83 10.96 -18.83 -14.29
CA LYS A 83 9.93 -17.94 -14.84
C LYS A 83 9.83 -16.68 -14.00
N LYS A 84 9.84 -15.51 -14.67
CA LYS A 84 9.68 -14.20 -14.02
C LYS A 84 8.25 -13.92 -13.57
N GLN A 85 7.26 -14.50 -14.28
CA GLN A 85 5.86 -14.27 -13.96
C GLN A 85 5.40 -15.12 -12.77
N ARG A 86 4.71 -14.46 -11.84
CA ARG A 86 4.04 -15.13 -10.72
C ARG A 86 2.64 -14.56 -10.46
N PRO A 87 1.74 -15.33 -9.85
CA PRO A 87 0.47 -14.80 -9.36
C PRO A 87 0.71 -13.91 -8.12
N LEU A 88 0.10 -12.73 -8.11
CA LEU A 88 0.08 -11.83 -6.97
C LEU A 88 -1.37 -11.63 -6.52
N LYS A 89 -1.64 -11.89 -5.24
CA LYS A 89 -2.95 -11.67 -4.63
C LYS A 89 -3.07 -10.22 -4.15
N ILE A 90 -4.04 -9.51 -4.68
CA ILE A 90 -4.34 -8.12 -4.34
C ILE A 90 -5.69 -8.08 -3.65
N ARG A 91 -5.70 -7.62 -2.41
CA ARG A 91 -6.92 -7.31 -1.67
C ARG A 91 -7.30 -5.86 -1.89
N MET A 92 -8.57 -5.64 -2.13
CA MET A 92 -9.16 -4.31 -2.22
C MET A 92 -9.79 -3.93 -0.87
N LEU A 93 -10.02 -2.64 -0.64
CA LEU A 93 -10.64 -2.17 0.60
C LEU A 93 -12.11 -2.61 0.78
N ASP A 94 -12.79 -3.00 -0.30
CA ASP A 94 -14.12 -3.60 -0.25
C ASP A 94 -14.11 -5.10 0.15
N GLY A 95 -12.91 -5.64 0.45
CA GLY A 95 -12.71 -7.04 0.84
C GLY A 95 -12.54 -7.99 -0.34
N THR A 96 -12.73 -7.54 -1.59
CA THR A 96 -12.52 -8.39 -2.76
C THR A 96 -11.04 -8.69 -2.95
N VAL A 97 -10.72 -9.93 -3.37
CA VAL A 97 -9.36 -10.37 -3.67
C VAL A 97 -9.26 -10.69 -5.15
N LYS A 98 -8.30 -10.07 -5.83
CA LYS A 98 -7.98 -10.35 -7.23
C LYS A 98 -6.60 -10.96 -7.33
N THR A 99 -6.46 -11.99 -8.16
CA THR A 99 -5.15 -12.57 -8.49
C THR A 99 -4.71 -12.04 -9.85
N VAL A 100 -3.57 -11.37 -9.89
CA VAL A 100 -3.01 -10.77 -11.10
C VAL A 100 -1.65 -11.41 -11.38
N MET A 101 -1.44 -11.83 -12.63
CA MET A 101 -0.12 -12.28 -13.07
C MET A 101 0.79 -11.07 -13.28
N VAL A 102 1.90 -11.03 -12.56
CA VAL A 102 2.89 -9.94 -12.59
C VAL A 102 4.27 -10.46 -12.97
N ASP A 103 5.10 -9.62 -13.55
CA ASP A 103 6.53 -9.89 -13.78
C ASP A 103 7.31 -9.52 -12.50
N ASP A 104 7.78 -10.52 -11.76
CA ASP A 104 8.48 -10.39 -10.49
C ASP A 104 9.86 -9.71 -10.62
N SER A 105 10.37 -9.59 -11.85
CA SER A 105 11.64 -8.89 -12.14
C SER A 105 11.46 -7.37 -12.29
N LYS A 106 10.22 -6.88 -12.28
CA LYS A 106 9.90 -5.46 -12.42
C LYS A 106 9.82 -4.76 -11.07
N ILE A 107 10.13 -3.48 -11.07
CA ILE A 107 9.92 -2.62 -9.91
C ILE A 107 8.42 -2.41 -9.65
N VAL A 108 8.08 -2.06 -8.43
CA VAL A 108 6.67 -1.92 -8.00
C VAL A 108 5.89 -0.92 -8.86
N SER A 109 6.51 0.20 -9.30
CA SER A 109 5.82 1.17 -10.18
C SER A 109 5.35 0.56 -11.51
N ASP A 110 6.19 -0.28 -12.13
CA ASP A 110 5.84 -0.95 -13.39
C ASP A 110 4.76 -2.02 -13.17
N MET A 111 4.82 -2.72 -12.03
CA MET A 111 3.77 -3.68 -11.64
C MET A 111 2.43 -3.00 -11.40
N LEU A 112 2.41 -1.84 -10.75
CA LEU A 112 1.19 -1.09 -10.47
C LEU A 112 0.43 -0.75 -11.75
N MET A 113 1.14 -0.35 -12.81
CA MET A 113 0.53 -0.11 -14.11
C MET A 113 -0.22 -1.36 -14.61
N THR A 114 0.41 -2.53 -14.53
CA THR A 114 -0.19 -3.80 -14.93
C THR A 114 -1.37 -4.19 -14.05
N ILE A 115 -1.22 -4.06 -12.74
CA ILE A 115 -2.25 -4.37 -11.74
C ILE A 115 -3.48 -3.47 -11.96
N CYS A 116 -3.27 -2.17 -12.03
CA CYS A 116 -4.34 -1.19 -12.21
C CYS A 116 -5.08 -1.39 -13.54
N ALA A 117 -4.37 -1.64 -14.64
CA ALA A 117 -4.99 -1.95 -15.92
C ALA A 117 -5.90 -3.20 -15.85
N ARG A 118 -5.47 -4.25 -15.14
CA ARG A 118 -6.26 -5.49 -14.94
C ARG A 118 -7.49 -5.30 -14.06
N ILE A 119 -7.44 -4.32 -13.17
CA ILE A 119 -8.55 -3.99 -12.26
C ILE A 119 -9.53 -3.00 -12.92
N GLY A 120 -9.08 -2.24 -13.91
CA GLY A 120 -9.84 -1.18 -14.58
C GLY A 120 -9.58 0.20 -14.01
N ILE A 121 -8.42 0.41 -13.39
CA ILE A 121 -7.97 1.70 -12.86
C ILE A 121 -7.09 2.39 -13.91
N THR A 122 -7.43 3.61 -14.28
CA THR A 122 -6.69 4.39 -15.29
C THR A 122 -5.61 5.30 -14.69
N ASN A 123 -5.84 5.81 -13.49
CA ASN A 123 -4.95 6.71 -12.75
C ASN A 123 -4.01 5.93 -11.79
N TYR A 124 -3.26 4.97 -12.34
CA TYR A 124 -2.39 4.06 -11.58
C TYR A 124 -1.31 4.77 -10.75
N ASP A 125 -0.89 5.96 -11.16
CA ASP A 125 0.09 6.81 -10.48
C ASP A 125 -0.37 7.34 -9.11
N GLU A 126 -1.67 7.30 -8.85
CA GLU A 126 -2.25 7.66 -7.56
C GLU A 126 -2.31 6.49 -6.56
N TYR A 127 -2.08 5.26 -7.02
CA TYR A 127 -2.20 4.06 -6.21
C TYR A 127 -0.85 3.52 -5.76
N SER A 128 -0.86 2.79 -4.66
CA SER A 128 0.28 2.03 -4.16
C SER A 128 -0.16 0.76 -3.45
N LEU A 129 0.80 -0.10 -3.20
CA LEU A 129 0.61 -1.36 -2.50
C LEU A 129 1.09 -1.23 -1.06
N VAL A 130 0.30 -1.78 -0.15
CA VAL A 130 0.60 -1.87 1.28
C VAL A 130 0.71 -3.34 1.66
N ARG A 131 1.67 -3.68 2.50
CA ARG A 131 1.75 -5.03 3.08
C ARG A 131 0.62 -5.20 4.08
N ASP A 132 -0.20 -6.23 3.86
CA ASP A 132 -1.27 -6.61 4.76
C ASP A 132 -0.69 -7.45 5.91
N ILE A 133 -0.06 -6.78 6.85
CA ILE A 133 0.39 -7.41 8.08
C ILE A 133 -0.84 -7.56 8.96
N GLY A 134 -1.48 -8.75 8.92
CA GLY A 134 -2.63 -9.07 9.75
C GLY A 134 -2.37 -8.71 11.22
N GLU A 135 -3.44 -8.38 11.95
CA GLU A 135 -3.37 -7.90 13.35
C GLU A 135 -2.57 -8.82 14.28
N GLU A 136 -2.42 -10.10 13.95
CA GLU A 136 -1.68 -11.08 14.74
C GLU A 136 -0.15 -10.86 14.82
N LYS A 137 0.44 -10.08 13.90
CA LYS A 137 1.90 -9.83 13.89
C LYS A 137 2.32 -8.50 14.55
N LYS A 138 1.39 -7.72 15.08
CA LYS A 138 1.73 -6.46 15.78
C LYS A 138 2.37 -6.68 17.17
N GLU A 139 2.28 -7.88 17.73
CA GLU A 139 2.81 -8.18 19.08
C GLU A 139 4.25 -8.73 19.11
N GLU A 140 4.80 -9.25 17.99
CA GLU A 140 6.10 -9.94 18.01
C GLU A 140 7.34 -9.06 17.74
N ASN A 141 7.21 -7.79 17.40
CA ASN A 141 8.36 -6.93 17.09
C ASN A 141 8.91 -6.13 18.27
N THR A 142 8.55 -6.47 19.51
CA THR A 142 9.25 -5.95 20.70
C THR A 142 10.40 -6.88 21.09
N GLY A 143 11.39 -7.00 20.20
CA GLY A 143 12.67 -7.61 20.54
C GLY A 143 13.31 -6.91 21.73
N THR A 144 13.47 -7.65 22.82
CA THR A 144 14.09 -7.27 24.07
C THR A 144 15.55 -6.83 23.89
N LEU A 145 15.75 -5.57 23.54
CA LEU A 145 16.99 -4.86 23.81
C LEU A 145 16.78 -4.08 25.12
N LYS A 146 17.60 -4.36 26.11
CA LYS A 146 17.67 -3.61 27.38
C LYS A 146 18.00 -2.15 27.06
N ARG A 147 17.00 -1.31 26.85
CA ARG A 147 17.11 0.14 26.67
C ARG A 147 16.78 0.86 27.97
N ASP A 148 17.42 1.99 28.17
CA ASP A 148 17.29 2.86 29.33
C ASP A 148 15.80 3.22 29.59
N LYS A 149 15.35 3.16 30.85
CA LYS A 149 13.92 3.31 31.22
C LYS A 149 13.32 4.67 30.85
N THR A 150 14.13 5.69 30.68
CA THR A 150 13.72 7.03 30.25
C THR A 150 13.35 7.09 28.77
N LEU A 151 14.15 6.44 27.89
CA LEU A 151 13.85 6.33 26.45
C LEU A 151 12.57 5.54 26.19
N LEU A 152 12.29 4.48 26.98
CA LEU A 152 11.07 3.68 26.86
C LEU A 152 9.77 4.46 27.14
N ARG A 153 9.84 5.53 27.93
CA ARG A 153 8.66 6.34 28.28
C ARG A 153 8.30 7.30 27.14
N ASP A 154 9.30 7.87 26.48
CA ASP A 154 9.11 8.76 25.34
C ASP A 154 8.71 7.98 24.08
N ASP A 155 9.30 6.82 23.84
CA ASP A 155 8.92 5.93 22.73
C ASP A 155 7.45 5.47 22.86
N LYS A 156 6.99 5.13 24.08
CA LYS A 156 5.58 4.77 24.33
C LYS A 156 4.61 5.96 24.15
N LYS A 157 5.03 7.17 24.50
CA LYS A 157 4.22 8.37 24.23
C LYS A 157 4.14 8.64 22.73
N MET A 158 5.26 8.52 22.01
CA MET A 158 5.32 8.66 20.55
C MET A 158 4.44 7.64 19.85
N GLU A 159 4.47 6.38 20.28
CA GLU A 159 3.67 5.30 19.70
C GLU A 159 2.18 5.52 19.91
N LYS A 160 1.77 5.95 21.11
CA LYS A 160 0.38 6.36 21.38
C LYS A 160 -0.05 7.57 20.55
N LEU A 161 0.86 8.51 20.28
CA LEU A 161 0.59 9.67 19.43
C LEU A 161 0.45 9.26 17.97
N LYS A 162 1.30 8.38 17.46
CA LYS A 162 1.20 7.79 16.11
C LYS A 162 -0.15 7.11 15.92
N GLN A 163 -0.54 6.22 16.84
CA GLN A 163 -1.83 5.53 16.80
C GLN A 163 -3.04 6.49 16.85
N LYS A 164 -2.90 7.61 17.55
CA LYS A 164 -3.96 8.62 17.65
C LYS A 164 -4.07 9.50 16.40
N LEU A 165 -2.96 9.75 15.72
CA LEU A 165 -2.90 10.64 14.56
C LEU A 165 -3.01 9.89 13.23
N HIS A 166 -2.99 8.55 13.25
CA HIS A 166 -3.01 7.70 12.04
C HIS A 166 -2.04 8.21 10.97
N THR A 167 -0.77 8.32 11.35
CA THR A 167 0.26 8.83 10.46
C THR A 167 0.55 7.85 9.31
N ASP A 168 0.94 8.35 8.15
CA ASP A 168 1.29 7.53 6.98
C ASP A 168 2.48 6.58 7.24
N ASP A 169 3.29 6.87 8.27
CA ASP A 169 4.38 6.00 8.74
C ASP A 169 3.90 4.65 9.32
N GLU A 170 2.61 4.53 9.67
CA GLU A 170 2.03 3.27 10.18
C GLU A 170 1.70 2.29 9.05
N LEU A 171 1.53 2.78 7.84
CA LEU A 171 1.26 1.94 6.69
C LEU A 171 2.57 1.45 6.08
N ASN A 172 2.71 0.15 5.94
CA ASN A 172 3.88 -0.47 5.31
C ASN A 172 3.76 -0.39 3.78
N TRP A 173 3.91 0.84 3.25
CA TRP A 173 3.94 1.07 1.82
C TRP A 173 5.13 0.41 1.16
N LEU A 174 4.92 -0.20 0.01
CA LEU A 174 6.01 -0.69 -0.80
C LEU A 174 6.72 0.46 -1.52
N ASP A 175 8.04 0.36 -1.60
CA ASP A 175 8.88 1.27 -2.37
C ASP A 175 8.66 1.01 -3.86
N HIS A 176 8.30 2.05 -4.60
CA HIS A 176 8.00 1.99 -6.03
C HIS A 176 9.25 1.73 -6.89
N GLY A 177 10.43 2.13 -6.41
CA GLY A 177 11.70 1.98 -7.11
C GLY A 177 12.39 0.62 -6.93
N ARG A 178 11.77 -0.32 -6.20
CA ARG A 178 12.32 -1.63 -5.88
C ARG A 178 11.40 -2.75 -6.34
N THR A 179 11.97 -3.93 -6.55
CA THR A 179 11.19 -5.14 -6.81
C THR A 179 10.54 -5.67 -5.53
N LEU A 180 9.57 -6.57 -5.65
CA LEU A 180 8.95 -7.22 -4.49
C LEU A 180 9.95 -8.06 -3.71
N ARG A 181 10.88 -8.73 -4.41
CA ARG A 181 11.92 -9.58 -3.80
C ARG A 181 12.94 -8.79 -3.00
N GLU A 182 13.37 -7.64 -3.48
CA GLU A 182 14.27 -6.75 -2.72
C GLU A 182 13.63 -6.24 -1.43
N GLN A 183 12.32 -6.20 -1.37
CA GLN A 183 11.55 -5.78 -0.20
C GLN A 183 11.09 -6.94 0.68
N GLY A 184 11.48 -8.17 0.35
CA GLY A 184 11.16 -9.36 1.12
C GLY A 184 9.68 -9.75 1.09
N VAL A 185 8.96 -9.46 0.00
CA VAL A 185 7.57 -9.86 -0.19
C VAL A 185 7.50 -11.29 -0.70
N GLU A 186 6.93 -12.18 0.10
CA GLU A 186 6.79 -13.61 -0.23
C GLU A 186 5.77 -13.85 -1.37
N GLU A 187 5.89 -15.01 -2.03
CA GLU A 187 4.95 -15.39 -3.11
C GLU A 187 3.51 -15.58 -2.63
N THR A 188 3.35 -16.02 -1.39
CA THR A 188 2.06 -16.26 -0.76
C THR A 188 1.44 -15.03 -0.13
N GLU A 189 2.23 -13.97 0.05
CA GLU A 189 1.80 -12.74 0.71
C GLU A 189 0.74 -12.02 -0.12
N MET A 190 -0.30 -11.56 0.57
CA MET A 190 -1.35 -10.74 -0.02
C MET A 190 -1.06 -9.27 0.24
N LEU A 191 -1.18 -8.46 -0.81
CA LEU A 191 -0.98 -7.01 -0.73
C LEU A 191 -2.32 -6.30 -0.80
N LEU A 192 -2.42 -5.15 -0.13
CA LEU A 192 -3.58 -4.28 -0.16
C LEU A 192 -3.32 -3.14 -1.16
N LEU A 193 -4.24 -2.94 -2.10
CA LEU A 193 -4.19 -1.79 -3.00
C LEU A 193 -4.94 -0.62 -2.38
N ARG A 194 -4.24 0.51 -2.22
CA ARG A 194 -4.81 1.77 -1.72
C ARG A 194 -4.38 2.94 -2.59
N ARG A 195 -5.23 3.96 -2.65
CA ARG A 195 -4.87 5.26 -3.20
C ARG A 195 -3.94 5.97 -2.20
N LYS A 196 -2.78 6.41 -2.68
CA LYS A 196 -1.75 7.09 -1.89
C LYS A 196 -1.70 8.58 -2.20
N PHE A 197 -1.87 8.95 -3.46
CA PHE A 197 -1.81 10.31 -3.95
C PHE A 197 -3.17 10.76 -4.49
N PHE A 198 -3.46 12.05 -4.43
CA PHE A 198 -4.77 12.61 -4.75
C PHE A 198 -4.63 13.74 -5.79
N TYR A 199 -4.00 13.41 -6.95
CA TYR A 199 -3.72 14.40 -8.00
C TYR A 199 -4.95 14.76 -8.85
N SER A 200 -5.80 13.79 -9.14
CA SER A 200 -6.92 13.93 -10.07
C SER A 200 -8.25 14.20 -9.41
N ASP A 201 -8.26 14.68 -8.18
CA ASP A 201 -9.45 14.71 -7.32
C ASP A 201 -10.48 15.78 -7.66
N GLN A 202 -10.23 16.59 -8.70
CA GLN A 202 -11.13 17.70 -9.05
C GLN A 202 -12.47 17.24 -9.62
N ASN A 203 -12.53 16.07 -10.25
CA ASN A 203 -13.75 15.56 -10.86
C ASN A 203 -14.02 14.10 -10.48
N VAL A 204 -14.96 13.89 -9.55
CA VAL A 204 -15.52 12.55 -9.33
C VAL A 204 -16.40 12.22 -10.51
N ASP A 205 -15.90 11.40 -11.45
CA ASP A 205 -16.68 10.99 -12.61
C ASP A 205 -17.64 9.85 -12.22
N SER A 206 -18.92 10.18 -12.16
CA SER A 206 -19.97 9.18 -11.89
C SER A 206 -20.15 8.15 -13.02
N ARG A 207 -19.53 8.39 -14.17
CA ARG A 207 -19.52 7.48 -15.31
C ARG A 207 -18.45 6.39 -15.21
N ASP A 208 -17.49 6.54 -14.28
CA ASP A 208 -16.50 5.51 -13.96
C ASP A 208 -16.89 4.83 -12.62
N PRO A 209 -17.67 3.75 -12.66
CA PRO A 209 -18.16 3.09 -11.45
C PRO A 209 -17.04 2.42 -10.67
N VAL A 210 -15.94 2.02 -11.31
CA VAL A 210 -14.78 1.40 -10.65
C VAL A 210 -14.07 2.45 -9.81
N GLN A 211 -13.72 3.58 -10.40
CA GLN A 211 -13.04 4.67 -9.71
C GLN A 211 -13.92 5.22 -8.57
N LEU A 212 -15.21 5.46 -8.82
CA LEU A 212 -16.13 5.94 -7.81
C LEU A 212 -16.25 4.98 -6.62
N ASN A 213 -16.33 3.67 -6.89
CA ASN A 213 -16.39 2.68 -5.83
C ASN A 213 -15.11 2.66 -4.98
N LEU A 214 -13.94 2.73 -5.61
CA LEU A 214 -12.65 2.77 -4.90
C LEU A 214 -12.51 4.02 -4.04
N LEU A 215 -12.92 5.19 -4.55
CA LEU A 215 -12.93 6.44 -3.79
C LEU A 215 -13.87 6.35 -2.57
N TYR A 216 -15.08 5.83 -2.78
CA TYR A 216 -16.06 5.66 -1.71
C TYR A 216 -15.54 4.71 -0.62
N VAL A 217 -15.05 3.53 -1.01
CA VAL A 217 -14.59 2.51 -0.04
C VAL A 217 -13.40 3.00 0.76
N GLN A 218 -12.45 3.68 0.12
CA GLN A 218 -11.30 4.25 0.83
C GLN A 218 -11.71 5.39 1.77
N ALA A 219 -12.56 6.33 1.32
CA ALA A 219 -13.05 7.41 2.17
C ALA A 219 -13.83 6.87 3.38
N ARG A 220 -14.63 5.82 3.19
CA ARG A 220 -15.35 5.14 4.27
C ARG A 220 -14.38 4.51 5.27
N ASP A 221 -13.39 3.77 4.79
CA ASP A 221 -12.37 3.14 5.63
C ASP A 221 -11.62 4.20 6.45
N ASP A 222 -11.19 5.29 5.82
CA ASP A 222 -10.45 6.38 6.47
C ASP A 222 -11.27 7.12 7.54
N ILE A 223 -12.59 7.24 7.35
CA ILE A 223 -13.49 7.83 8.35
C ILE A 223 -13.71 6.87 9.51
N LEU A 224 -14.00 5.59 9.23
CA LEU A 224 -14.30 4.60 10.26
C LEU A 224 -13.09 4.27 11.15
N ASN A 225 -11.89 4.26 10.58
CA ASN A 225 -10.65 4.02 11.35
C ASN A 225 -10.13 5.28 12.06
N GLY A 226 -10.67 6.47 11.75
CA GLY A 226 -10.31 7.75 12.37
C GLY A 226 -9.18 8.50 11.68
N SER A 227 -8.71 8.07 10.50
CA SER A 227 -7.71 8.79 9.70
C SER A 227 -8.20 10.19 9.30
N HIS A 228 -9.51 10.33 9.10
CA HIS A 228 -10.18 11.61 8.93
C HIS A 228 -11.07 11.88 10.14
N PRO A 229 -10.61 12.65 11.15
CA PRO A 229 -11.41 13.01 12.31
C PRO A 229 -12.62 13.83 11.89
N VAL A 230 -13.79 13.43 12.36
CA VAL A 230 -15.07 14.11 12.09
C VAL A 230 -15.88 14.27 13.38
N SER A 231 -16.75 15.27 13.44
CA SER A 231 -17.69 15.40 14.55
C SER A 231 -18.71 14.25 14.54
N PHE A 232 -19.31 13.98 15.68
CA PHE A 232 -20.35 12.94 15.78
C PHE A 232 -21.52 13.15 14.79
N ASP A 233 -21.96 14.39 14.61
CA ASP A 233 -23.04 14.70 13.68
C ASP A 233 -22.63 14.45 12.22
N LYS A 234 -21.39 14.80 11.88
CA LYS A 234 -20.82 14.52 10.56
C LYS A 234 -20.65 13.03 10.33
N ALA A 235 -20.22 12.26 11.34
CA ALA A 235 -20.15 10.81 11.27
C ALA A 235 -21.52 10.17 11.00
N CYS A 236 -22.59 10.68 11.64
CA CYS A 236 -23.96 10.24 11.37
C CYS A 236 -24.44 10.60 9.95
N GLU A 237 -24.01 11.73 9.40
CA GLU A 237 -24.31 12.13 8.02
C GLU A 237 -23.66 11.16 7.02
N PHE A 238 -22.39 10.83 7.20
CA PHE A 238 -21.68 9.80 6.42
C PHE A 238 -22.38 8.44 6.50
N ALA A 239 -22.76 8.03 7.71
CA ALA A 239 -23.48 6.78 7.94
C ALA A 239 -24.86 6.77 7.25
N GLY A 240 -25.54 7.91 7.13
CA GLY A 240 -26.78 8.05 6.38
C GLY A 240 -26.61 7.74 4.89
N TYR A 241 -25.59 8.29 4.24
CA TYR A 241 -25.22 7.92 2.86
C TYR A 241 -24.85 6.45 2.74
N GLN A 242 -24.08 5.92 3.70
CA GLN A 242 -23.72 4.50 3.70
C GLN A 242 -24.96 3.60 3.80
N CYS A 243 -25.94 3.94 4.63
CA CYS A 243 -27.21 3.23 4.69
C CYS A 243 -27.94 3.24 3.34
N GLN A 244 -27.98 4.41 2.67
CA GLN A 244 -28.60 4.51 1.33
C GLN A 244 -27.91 3.62 0.31
N ILE A 245 -26.58 3.55 0.33
CA ILE A 245 -25.78 2.70 -0.57
C ILE A 245 -26.07 1.21 -0.31
N GLN A 246 -26.15 0.80 0.96
CA GLN A 246 -26.28 -0.62 1.33
C GLN A 246 -27.71 -1.14 1.31
N PHE A 247 -28.69 -0.31 1.67
CA PHE A 247 -30.08 -0.74 1.92
C PHE A 247 -31.10 -0.07 0.98
N GLY A 248 -30.68 0.93 0.20
CA GLY A 248 -31.62 1.78 -0.54
C GLY A 248 -32.40 2.70 0.37
N ASP A 249 -33.59 3.09 -0.03
CA ASP A 249 -34.41 4.06 0.70
C ASP A 249 -34.77 3.63 2.12
N HIS A 250 -34.84 4.62 3.02
CA HIS A 250 -35.22 4.37 4.40
C HIS A 250 -36.64 3.79 4.51
N ASN A 251 -36.75 2.68 5.21
CA ASN A 251 -38.01 2.00 5.47
C ASN A 251 -38.26 1.90 6.99
N GLU A 252 -39.29 2.64 7.49
CA GLU A 252 -39.61 2.71 8.92
C GLU A 252 -39.97 1.35 9.54
N SER A 253 -40.50 0.40 8.74
CA SER A 253 -40.86 -0.91 9.24
C SER A 253 -39.64 -1.82 9.46
N LYS A 254 -38.60 -1.63 8.68
CA LYS A 254 -37.36 -2.45 8.71
C LYS A 254 -36.25 -1.78 9.54
N HIS A 255 -36.04 -0.47 9.35
CA HIS A 255 -34.95 0.26 9.97
C HIS A 255 -35.34 0.77 11.36
N LYS A 256 -35.42 -0.16 12.30
CA LYS A 256 -35.78 0.12 13.72
C LYS A 256 -34.48 0.15 14.57
N PRO A 257 -34.52 0.76 15.77
CA PRO A 257 -33.40 0.73 16.71
C PRO A 257 -32.91 -0.73 16.95
N GLY A 258 -31.62 -0.96 16.83
CA GLY A 258 -30.97 -2.28 16.89
C GLY A 258 -30.80 -2.96 15.53
N PHE A 259 -31.17 -2.31 14.42
CA PHE A 259 -30.97 -2.84 13.06
C PHE A 259 -29.51 -2.72 12.59
N LEU A 260 -28.82 -1.64 12.97
CA LEU A 260 -27.46 -1.36 12.52
C LEU A 260 -26.42 -1.92 13.48
N ASP A 261 -25.41 -2.62 12.95
CA ASP A 261 -24.16 -2.79 13.68
C ASP A 261 -23.35 -1.49 13.60
N LEU A 262 -23.42 -0.69 14.66
CA LEU A 262 -22.78 0.63 14.71
C LEU A 262 -21.27 0.61 14.47
N LYS A 263 -20.60 -0.56 14.62
CA LYS A 263 -19.17 -0.71 14.33
C LYS A 263 -18.86 -0.58 12.84
N GLU A 264 -19.81 -0.90 11.98
CA GLU A 264 -19.67 -0.78 10.53
C GLU A 264 -20.00 0.62 10.00
N PHE A 265 -20.64 1.49 10.82
CA PHE A 265 -21.17 2.78 10.39
C PHE A 265 -20.53 3.98 11.08
N LEU A 266 -19.95 3.80 12.26
CA LEU A 266 -19.39 4.89 13.05
C LEU A 266 -17.94 4.62 13.46
N PRO A 267 -17.11 5.68 13.54
CA PRO A 267 -15.81 5.59 14.18
C PRO A 267 -15.90 5.01 15.60
N LYS A 268 -14.85 4.28 16.01
CA LYS A 268 -14.79 3.55 17.31
C LYS A 268 -15.17 4.44 18.51
N GLU A 269 -14.81 5.71 18.48
CA GLU A 269 -15.07 6.69 19.54
C GLU A 269 -16.57 6.99 19.72
N TYR A 270 -17.38 6.85 18.66
CA TYR A 270 -18.80 7.20 18.65
C TYR A 270 -19.77 6.03 18.82
N ILE A 271 -19.27 4.80 18.83
CA ILE A 271 -20.12 3.59 18.94
C ILE A 271 -21.01 3.64 20.20
N LYS A 272 -20.49 4.16 21.32
CA LYS A 272 -21.20 4.24 22.60
C LYS A 272 -22.28 5.34 22.63
N ASN A 273 -22.31 6.26 21.68
CA ASN A 273 -23.15 7.44 21.68
C ASN A 273 -24.60 7.18 21.22
N LYS A 274 -24.99 5.92 21.00
CA LYS A 274 -26.34 5.52 20.55
C LYS A 274 -26.84 6.33 19.34
N GLY A 275 -25.95 6.49 18.34
CA GLY A 275 -26.18 7.36 17.17
C GLY A 275 -27.23 6.89 16.17
N GLU A 276 -27.81 5.70 16.33
CA GLU A 276 -28.67 5.06 15.34
C GLU A 276 -29.84 5.92 14.90
N ARG A 277 -30.49 6.63 15.84
CA ARG A 277 -31.59 7.55 15.51
C ARG A 277 -31.14 8.70 14.61
N LYS A 278 -29.94 9.26 14.84
CA LYS A 278 -29.41 10.35 14.02
C LYS A 278 -28.99 9.81 12.63
N ILE A 279 -28.45 8.59 12.57
CA ILE A 279 -28.15 7.92 11.31
C ILE A 279 -29.42 7.72 10.48
N PHE A 280 -30.50 7.22 11.08
CA PHE A 280 -31.78 7.06 10.37
C PHE A 280 -32.37 8.40 9.94
N GLN A 281 -32.19 9.46 10.72
CA GLN A 281 -32.62 10.80 10.28
C GLN A 281 -31.81 11.26 9.06
N ALA A 282 -30.50 11.07 9.06
CA ALA A 282 -29.65 11.36 7.91
C ALA A 282 -29.99 10.47 6.70
N HIS A 283 -30.29 9.19 6.92
CA HIS A 283 -30.72 8.26 5.88
C HIS A 283 -32.05 8.68 5.22
N LYS A 284 -33.01 9.16 6.01
CA LYS A 284 -34.26 9.73 5.47
C LYS A 284 -34.04 10.91 4.51
N ASN A 285 -33.00 11.71 4.76
CA ASN A 285 -32.64 12.82 3.89
C ASN A 285 -32.04 12.37 2.54
N CYS A 286 -31.64 11.11 2.43
CA CYS A 286 -31.10 10.51 1.21
C CYS A 286 -32.17 9.82 0.34
N GLN A 287 -33.44 9.93 0.68
CA GLN A 287 -34.54 9.25 -0.01
C GLN A 287 -34.57 9.57 -1.51
N ASN A 288 -34.82 8.55 -2.32
CA ASN A 288 -34.78 8.55 -3.78
C ASN A 288 -33.40 8.74 -4.42
N MET A 289 -32.32 8.76 -3.65
CA MET A 289 -30.97 8.72 -4.21
C MET A 289 -30.66 7.30 -4.70
N THR A 290 -30.12 7.20 -5.89
CA THR A 290 -29.50 5.96 -6.38
C THR A 290 -28.22 5.65 -5.61
N GLU A 291 -27.75 4.41 -5.68
CA GLU A 291 -26.47 4.00 -5.10
C GLU A 291 -25.31 4.88 -5.59
N ILE A 292 -25.28 5.21 -6.88
CA ILE A 292 -24.27 6.05 -7.51
C ILE A 292 -24.31 7.47 -6.93
N GLU A 293 -25.48 8.09 -6.86
CA GLU A 293 -25.65 9.44 -6.30
C GLU A 293 -25.27 9.51 -4.82
N ALA A 294 -25.59 8.47 -4.05
CA ALA A 294 -25.21 8.38 -2.65
C ALA A 294 -23.68 8.23 -2.49
N LYS A 295 -23.00 7.41 -3.34
CA LYS A 295 -21.54 7.31 -3.37
C LYS A 295 -20.89 8.64 -3.74
N VAL A 296 -21.40 9.33 -4.76
CA VAL A 296 -20.91 10.67 -5.16
C VAL A 296 -21.04 11.65 -4.00
N SER A 297 -22.18 11.65 -3.32
CA SER A 297 -22.45 12.55 -2.20
C SER A 297 -21.53 12.25 -1.01
N TYR A 298 -21.30 10.97 -0.71
CA TYR A 298 -20.35 10.54 0.32
C TYR A 298 -18.93 11.03 0.01
N VAL A 299 -18.44 10.82 -1.20
CA VAL A 299 -17.10 11.24 -1.62
C VAL A 299 -16.97 12.76 -1.62
N LYS A 300 -17.99 13.50 -2.08
CA LYS A 300 -18.01 14.97 -2.02
C LYS A 300 -17.94 15.48 -0.58
N LEU A 301 -18.66 14.85 0.33
CA LEU A 301 -18.62 15.18 1.75
C LEU A 301 -17.24 14.90 2.35
N ALA A 302 -16.63 13.74 2.03
CA ALA A 302 -15.27 13.42 2.47
C ALA A 302 -14.24 14.45 1.98
N ARG A 303 -14.33 14.85 0.71
CA ARG A 303 -13.45 15.88 0.11
C ARG A 303 -13.58 17.26 0.76
N SER A 304 -14.69 17.55 1.41
CA SER A 304 -14.87 18.80 2.16
C SER A 304 -14.12 18.81 3.50
N LEU A 305 -13.58 17.68 3.95
CA LEU A 305 -12.80 17.59 5.18
C LEU A 305 -11.41 18.20 4.97
N GLN A 306 -10.92 18.96 5.96
CA GLN A 306 -9.60 19.58 5.92
C GLN A 306 -8.45 18.58 5.87
N THR A 307 -8.70 17.35 6.33
CA THR A 307 -7.71 16.26 6.38
C THR A 307 -7.71 15.39 5.12
N TYR A 308 -8.66 15.59 4.21
CA TYR A 308 -8.74 14.77 3.00
C TYR A 308 -7.55 15.02 2.06
N GLY A 309 -6.89 13.94 1.63
CA GLY A 309 -5.70 14.03 0.77
C GLY A 309 -4.46 14.62 1.46
N VAL A 310 -4.46 14.74 2.80
CA VAL A 310 -3.35 15.25 3.59
C VAL A 310 -2.63 14.09 4.26
N SER A 311 -1.33 14.01 4.05
CA SER A 311 -0.44 13.06 4.73
C SER A 311 0.13 13.66 6.01
N PHE A 312 0.07 12.90 7.11
CA PHE A 312 0.57 13.34 8.41
C PHE A 312 1.85 12.58 8.75
N PHE A 313 2.89 13.33 9.14
CA PHE A 313 4.16 12.77 9.59
C PHE A 313 4.49 13.25 10.99
N LEU A 314 5.00 12.36 11.82
CA LEU A 314 5.51 12.71 13.13
C LEU A 314 6.96 13.15 13.03
N VAL A 315 7.25 14.41 13.36
CA VAL A 315 8.60 14.95 13.34
C VAL A 315 9.09 15.26 14.77
N LYS A 316 10.32 14.88 15.07
CA LYS A 316 10.98 15.24 16.34
C LYS A 316 11.64 16.61 16.14
N VAL A 317 11.13 17.62 16.80
CA VAL A 317 11.76 18.95 16.83
C VAL A 317 12.87 18.92 17.89
N GLY A 318 14.10 19.22 17.48
CA GLY A 318 15.22 19.40 18.42
C GLY A 318 14.96 20.60 19.35
N SER A 319 15.75 20.74 20.43
CA SER A 319 15.54 21.78 21.45
C SER A 319 15.41 23.18 20.85
N PRO A 320 14.64 24.10 21.49
CA PRO A 320 14.23 25.40 20.95
C PRO A 320 15.36 26.37 20.55
N SER A 321 16.60 26.06 20.90
CA SER A 321 17.76 26.94 20.63
C SER A 321 18.17 27.02 19.15
N PHE A 322 17.55 26.23 18.24
CA PHE A 322 17.89 26.19 16.81
C PHE A 322 16.71 26.37 15.85
N CYS A 323 15.52 26.71 16.33
CA CYS A 323 14.37 26.96 15.49
C CYS A 323 14.19 28.45 15.21
N SER A 324 14.96 29.01 14.25
CA SER A 324 14.49 30.22 13.59
C SER A 324 13.39 29.85 12.59
N SER A 325 12.29 30.58 12.58
CA SER A 325 11.11 30.38 11.74
C SER A 325 11.43 30.30 10.23
N GLU A 326 12.59 30.76 9.82
CA GLU A 326 13.08 30.73 8.43
C GLU A 326 13.52 29.33 7.96
N TYR A 327 13.96 28.44 8.87
CA TYR A 327 14.47 27.10 8.48
C TYR A 327 13.35 26.15 8.10
N ILE A 328 12.18 26.34 8.68
CA ILE A 328 11.00 25.51 8.41
C ILE A 328 10.37 25.88 7.07
N HIS A 329 10.45 27.14 6.69
CA HIS A 329 9.95 27.61 5.39
C HIS A 329 10.84 27.18 4.20
N ARG A 330 12.11 26.86 4.41
CA ARG A 330 13.05 26.46 3.35
C ARG A 330 13.06 24.97 3.02
N GLN A 331 12.63 24.10 3.92
CA GLN A 331 12.52 22.65 3.60
C GLN A 331 11.19 22.25 2.94
N THR A 332 10.21 23.14 2.90
CA THR A 332 8.92 22.94 2.20
C THR A 332 8.95 23.32 0.72
N VAL A 333 10.07 23.78 0.17
CA VAL A 333 10.18 24.26 -1.23
C VAL A 333 11.16 23.41 -2.02
N LEU A 334 10.93 22.11 -2.09
CA LEU A 334 11.61 21.26 -3.08
C LEU A 334 10.63 20.23 -3.65
N GLN A 335 9.71 20.67 -4.47
CA GLN A 335 9.32 20.18 -5.80
C GLN A 335 7.98 20.81 -6.23
N PRO A 336 7.91 21.48 -7.40
CA PRO A 336 6.69 22.17 -7.83
C PRO A 336 5.74 21.25 -8.61
N GLN A 337 5.39 20.10 -8.09
CA GLN A 337 4.38 19.20 -8.72
C GLN A 337 3.61 18.31 -7.74
N CYS A 338 3.78 18.44 -6.45
CA CYS A 338 3.03 17.62 -5.49
C CYS A 338 2.36 18.50 -4.45
N VAL A 339 1.03 18.44 -4.47
CA VAL A 339 0.12 18.53 -3.32
C VAL A 339 0.53 19.57 -2.27
N THR A 340 -0.33 20.53 -2.05
CA THR A 340 -0.28 21.48 -0.95
C THR A 340 -0.06 20.75 0.38
N MET A 341 1.18 20.63 0.81
CA MET A 341 1.52 20.12 2.13
C MET A 341 1.16 21.18 3.16
N PHE A 342 0.01 21.03 3.78
CA PHE A 342 -0.29 21.75 5.01
C PHE A 342 0.33 20.98 6.19
N ILE A 343 1.48 21.45 6.67
CA ILE A 343 1.97 21.11 7.99
C ILE A 343 1.15 21.94 8.98
N HIS A 344 0.12 21.32 9.54
CA HIS A 344 -0.64 21.96 10.62
C HIS A 344 0.14 21.77 11.92
N TRP A 345 0.76 22.87 12.40
CA TRP A 345 1.43 22.92 13.69
C TRP A 345 0.39 22.87 14.80
N MET A 346 0.30 21.77 15.50
CA MET A 346 -0.25 21.76 16.86
C MET A 346 0.92 21.96 17.83
N LEU A 347 1.20 23.20 18.15
CA LEU A 347 1.96 23.57 19.35
C LEU A 347 1.08 23.25 20.57
N LEU A 348 1.28 22.09 21.17
CA LEU A 348 0.90 21.86 22.56
C LEU A 348 2.00 22.50 23.42
N VAL A 349 1.82 23.78 23.74
CA VAL A 349 2.49 24.40 24.85
C VAL A 349 1.71 23.95 26.09
N GLU A 350 2.28 23.01 26.84
CA GLU A 350 1.86 22.80 28.24
C GLU A 350 2.39 23.96 29.06
N SER A 351 1.46 24.83 29.50
CA SER A 351 1.66 25.74 30.63
C SER A 351 1.61 24.93 31.93
#